data_a9e38ec9483fecdd59715e2a6ced4d78
#
_entry.id   a9e38ec9483fecdd59715e2a6ced4d78
#
_cell.length_a   1.000
_cell.length_b   1.000
_cell.length_c   1.000
_cell.angle_alpha   90.00
_cell.angle_beta   90.00
_cell.angle_gamma   90.00
#
_symmetry.space_group_name_H-M   'P 1'
#
loop_
_entity.id
_entity.type
_entity.pdbx_description
1 polymer ?
#
loop_
_entity_poly.entity_id
_entity_poly.type
_entity_poly.pdbx_seq_one_letter_code
_entity_poly.pdbx_strand_id
1 'polypeptide(L)'
;LQAYPNLKGIISPTTVGIAATARYLSQSEYKGQVALVGLGLPPQMKEFIKDGTVTAFALWDPSEVGYLAGYAGKALADGDITGAEGESFDAGKLGTKTIGENGRIIVGPLLEFNADNIDDYDYISF
;
A
#
# COMPACT_ATOMS: atom_id res chain seq x y z
N LEU A 1 -10.53 -7.02 21.07
CA LEU A 1 -11.51 -8.05 20.68
C LEU A 1 -12.53 -8.34 21.78
N GLN A 2 -12.13 -8.39 23.06
CA GLN A 2 -13.08 -8.63 24.17
C GLN A 2 -14.26 -7.63 24.20
N ALA A 3 -14.01 -6.35 23.88
CA ALA A 3 -15.06 -5.33 23.82
C ALA A 3 -15.99 -5.47 22.58
N TYR A 4 -15.58 -6.24 21.58
CA TYR A 4 -16.31 -6.43 20.33
C TYR A 4 -16.31 -7.91 19.93
N PRO A 5 -17.09 -8.76 20.61
CA PRO A 5 -17.04 -10.22 20.42
C PRO A 5 -17.52 -10.68 19.02
N ASN A 6 -18.24 -9.81 18.31
CA ASN A 6 -18.77 -10.10 16.97
C ASN A 6 -17.90 -9.51 15.85
N LEU A 7 -16.69 -8.99 16.16
CA LEU A 7 -15.80 -8.42 15.16
C LEU A 7 -15.37 -9.49 14.16
N LYS A 8 -15.50 -9.20 12.86
CA LYS A 8 -15.15 -10.11 11.77
C LYS A 8 -13.94 -9.66 10.98
N GLY A 9 -13.55 -8.40 11.09
CA GLY A 9 -12.41 -7.88 10.36
C GLY A 9 -11.82 -6.63 10.99
N ILE A 10 -10.54 -6.41 10.71
CA ILE A 10 -9.75 -5.25 11.12
C ILE A 10 -9.08 -4.70 9.87
N ILE A 11 -9.18 -3.39 9.66
CA ILE A 11 -8.41 -2.65 8.64
C ILE A 11 -7.36 -1.83 9.39
N SER A 12 -6.09 -2.08 9.09
CA SER A 12 -4.98 -1.33 9.68
C SER A 12 -4.26 -0.51 8.60
N PRO A 13 -4.42 0.83 8.59
CA PRO A 13 -3.83 1.69 7.57
C PRO A 13 -2.37 2.06 7.85
N THR A 14 -1.67 1.32 8.70
CA THR A 14 -0.26 1.56 9.02
C THR A 14 0.54 0.26 9.06
N THR A 15 1.79 0.31 8.61
CA THR A 15 2.69 -0.86 8.57
C THR A 15 3.00 -1.41 9.96
N VAL A 16 3.15 -0.53 10.96
CA VAL A 16 3.36 -0.92 12.37
C VAL A 16 2.10 -1.55 12.95
N GLY A 17 0.94 -0.94 12.68
CA GLY A 17 -0.34 -1.41 13.22
C GLY A 17 -0.73 -2.79 12.70
N ILE A 18 -0.57 -3.03 11.38
CA ILE A 18 -0.90 -4.34 10.80
C ILE A 18 0.02 -5.44 11.33
N ALA A 19 1.32 -5.18 11.44
CA ALA A 19 2.28 -6.16 11.95
C ALA A 19 2.01 -6.51 13.44
N ALA A 20 1.71 -5.50 14.27
CA ALA A 20 1.35 -5.71 15.67
C ALA A 20 0.04 -6.51 15.82
N THR A 21 -0.96 -6.18 15.00
CA THR A 21 -2.25 -6.88 15.00
C THR A 21 -2.10 -8.31 14.50
N ALA A 22 -1.34 -8.52 13.43
CA ALA A 22 -1.06 -9.87 12.91
C ALA A 22 -0.38 -10.76 13.94
N ARG A 23 0.63 -10.22 14.65
CA ARG A 23 1.32 -10.93 15.74
C ARG A 23 0.35 -11.33 16.86
N TYR A 24 -0.55 -10.43 17.26
CA TYR A 24 -1.56 -10.76 18.25
C TYR A 24 -2.51 -11.85 17.76
N LEU A 25 -3.05 -11.71 16.54
CA LEU A 25 -3.98 -12.67 15.96
C LEU A 25 -3.35 -14.05 15.78
N SER A 26 -2.09 -14.13 15.33
CA SER A 26 -1.40 -15.40 15.08
C SER A 26 -1.28 -16.29 16.32
N GLN A 27 -1.26 -15.68 17.52
CA GLN A 27 -1.10 -16.35 18.81
C GLN A 27 -2.42 -16.44 19.61
N SER A 28 -3.54 -16.01 19.03
CA SER A 28 -4.84 -15.95 19.69
C SER A 28 -5.82 -16.94 19.11
N GLU A 29 -6.91 -17.20 19.85
CA GLU A 29 -8.07 -17.97 19.38
C GLU A 29 -8.78 -17.33 18.17
N TYR A 30 -8.52 -16.06 17.89
CA TYR A 30 -9.12 -15.30 16.79
C TYR A 30 -8.43 -15.54 15.43
N LYS A 31 -7.32 -16.32 15.40
CA LYS A 31 -6.63 -16.68 14.16
C LYS A 31 -7.60 -17.38 13.20
N GLY A 32 -7.72 -16.86 11.98
CA GLY A 32 -8.64 -17.36 10.97
C GLY A 32 -10.13 -17.03 11.20
N GLN A 33 -10.48 -16.40 12.34
CA GLN A 33 -11.85 -15.96 12.64
C GLN A 33 -12.07 -14.47 12.39
N VAL A 34 -11.01 -13.67 12.55
CA VAL A 34 -11.02 -12.21 12.32
C VAL A 34 -10.07 -11.91 11.16
N ALA A 35 -10.62 -11.43 10.06
CA ALA A 35 -9.83 -11.02 8.90
C ALA A 35 -9.00 -9.77 9.23
N LEU A 36 -7.75 -9.73 8.78
CA LEU A 36 -6.89 -8.56 8.89
C LEU A 36 -6.41 -8.15 7.51
N VAL A 37 -6.65 -6.88 7.17
CA VAL A 37 -6.17 -6.26 5.93
C VAL A 37 -5.62 -4.87 6.22
N GLY A 38 -4.86 -4.31 5.30
CA GLY A 38 -4.33 -2.94 5.43
C GLY A 38 -3.02 -2.74 4.71
N LEU A 39 -2.22 -1.80 5.21
CA LEU A 39 -0.92 -1.46 4.63
C LEU A 39 0.19 -2.16 5.41
N GLY A 40 1.02 -2.95 4.71
CA GLY A 40 2.07 -3.74 5.33
C GLY A 40 3.38 -3.74 4.54
N LEU A 41 4.47 -4.06 5.24
CA LEU A 41 5.78 -4.30 4.62
C LEU A 41 5.96 -5.81 4.41
N PRO A 42 6.28 -6.26 3.18
CA PRO A 42 6.42 -7.67 2.88
C PRO A 42 7.32 -8.45 3.85
N PRO A 43 8.53 -7.99 4.22
CA PRO A 43 9.37 -8.75 5.14
C PRO A 43 8.76 -8.92 6.54
N GLN A 44 7.93 -7.97 6.99
CA GLN A 44 7.29 -8.03 8.31
C GLN A 44 6.02 -8.89 8.31
N MET A 45 5.36 -9.00 7.15
CA MET A 45 4.06 -9.65 7.01
C MET A 45 4.14 -11.07 6.45
N LYS A 46 5.29 -11.46 5.87
CA LYS A 46 5.50 -12.72 5.16
C LYS A 46 5.13 -13.94 6.01
N GLU A 47 5.57 -13.98 7.27
CA GLU A 47 5.26 -15.09 8.17
C GLU A 47 3.75 -15.24 8.41
N PHE A 48 3.03 -14.11 8.52
CA PHE A 48 1.59 -14.10 8.78
C PHE A 48 0.75 -14.43 7.55
N ILE A 49 1.27 -14.19 6.35
CA ILE A 49 0.68 -14.69 5.10
C ILE A 49 0.87 -16.21 5.03
N LYS A 50 2.10 -16.69 5.27
CA LYS A 50 2.43 -18.13 5.16
C LYS A 50 1.71 -18.99 6.18
N ASP A 51 1.47 -18.46 7.37
CA ASP A 51 0.77 -19.19 8.42
C ASP A 51 -0.76 -19.02 8.38
N GLY A 52 -1.28 -18.27 7.40
CA GLY A 52 -2.72 -18.05 7.17
C GLY A 52 -3.38 -17.08 8.15
N THR A 53 -2.61 -16.37 8.98
CA THR A 53 -3.15 -15.32 9.87
C THR A 53 -3.68 -14.13 9.09
N VAL A 54 -3.02 -13.79 7.99
CA VAL A 54 -3.40 -12.70 7.06
C VAL A 54 -3.49 -13.28 5.65
N THR A 55 -4.57 -13.02 4.94
CA THR A 55 -4.75 -13.52 3.57
C THR A 55 -4.16 -12.61 2.52
N ALA A 56 -4.22 -11.29 2.73
CA ALA A 56 -3.65 -10.29 1.83
C ALA A 56 -3.46 -8.95 2.57
N PHE A 57 -2.51 -8.17 2.09
CA PHE A 57 -2.31 -6.78 2.47
C PHE A 57 -1.79 -6.01 1.25
N ALA A 58 -1.69 -4.69 1.36
CA ALA A 58 -1.26 -3.86 0.24
C ALA A 58 -0.20 -2.83 0.65
N LEU A 59 0.48 -2.28 -0.35
CA LEU A 59 1.38 -1.13 -0.21
C LEU A 59 1.49 -0.41 -1.55
N TRP A 60 1.80 0.89 -1.55
CA TRP A 60 2.25 1.59 -2.74
C TRP A 60 3.75 1.35 -2.97
N ASP A 61 4.21 1.53 -4.21
CA ASP A 61 5.64 1.51 -4.51
C ASP A 61 6.23 2.93 -4.30
N PRO A 62 7.05 3.14 -3.26
CA PRO A 62 7.67 4.46 -3.00
C PRO A 62 8.62 4.91 -4.12
N SER A 63 9.21 3.98 -4.86
CA SER A 63 10.08 4.32 -5.99
C SER A 63 9.29 4.95 -7.13
N GLU A 64 8.07 4.47 -7.37
CA GLU A 64 7.15 5.07 -8.35
C GLU A 64 6.63 6.43 -7.88
N VAL A 65 6.38 6.61 -6.59
CA VAL A 65 6.03 7.93 -6.04
C VAL A 65 7.15 8.93 -6.28
N GLY A 66 8.39 8.58 -5.96
CA GLY A 66 9.57 9.42 -6.21
C GLY A 66 9.78 9.71 -7.70
N TYR A 67 9.62 8.69 -8.54
CA TYR A 67 9.72 8.80 -10.00
C TYR A 67 8.67 9.78 -10.54
N LEU A 68 7.41 9.63 -10.15
CA LEU A 68 6.33 10.53 -10.54
C LEU A 68 6.58 11.96 -10.07
N ALA A 69 7.03 12.14 -8.83
CA ALA A 69 7.35 13.46 -8.29
C ALA A 69 8.45 14.18 -9.10
N GLY A 70 9.46 13.43 -9.57
CA GLY A 70 10.50 13.97 -10.45
C GLY A 70 9.95 14.48 -11.78
N TYR A 71 9.08 13.69 -12.41
CA TYR A 71 8.44 14.10 -13.69
C TYR A 71 7.48 15.29 -13.51
N ALA A 72 6.66 15.28 -12.46
CA ALA A 72 5.78 16.41 -12.15
C ALA A 72 6.57 17.69 -11.86
N GLY A 73 7.66 17.60 -11.08
CA GLY A 73 8.54 18.73 -10.81
C GLY A 73 9.22 19.27 -12.07
N LYS A 74 9.67 18.38 -12.97
CA LYS A 74 10.23 18.78 -14.26
C LYS A 74 9.19 19.51 -15.11
N ALA A 75 8.00 18.94 -15.28
CA ALA A 75 6.94 19.53 -16.09
C ALA A 75 6.52 20.93 -15.58
N LEU A 76 6.49 21.13 -14.25
CA LEU A 76 6.27 22.44 -13.63
C LEU A 76 7.43 23.42 -13.94
N ALA A 77 8.67 22.97 -13.82
CA ALA A 77 9.86 23.81 -14.03
C ALA A 77 10.01 24.23 -15.51
N ASP A 78 9.67 23.35 -16.44
CA ASP A 78 9.70 23.64 -17.88
C ASP A 78 8.51 24.49 -18.34
N GLY A 79 7.47 24.64 -17.51
CA GLY A 79 6.25 25.37 -17.84
C GLY A 79 5.25 24.57 -18.69
N ASP A 80 5.43 23.25 -18.79
CA ASP A 80 4.51 22.35 -19.51
C ASP A 80 3.15 22.25 -18.82
N ILE A 81 3.13 22.39 -17.50
CA ILE A 81 1.95 22.44 -16.64
C ILE A 81 2.09 23.58 -15.61
N THR A 82 0.94 24.03 -15.10
CA THR A 82 0.87 25.03 -14.02
C THR A 82 0.49 24.44 -12.66
N GLY A 83 0.07 23.18 -12.65
CA GLY A 83 -0.49 22.48 -11.50
C GLY A 83 -2.01 22.59 -11.40
N ALA A 84 -2.68 23.12 -12.42
CA ALA A 84 -4.12 23.26 -12.43
C ALA A 84 -4.81 21.89 -12.64
N GLU A 85 -6.00 21.76 -12.07
CA GLU A 85 -6.84 20.58 -12.27
C GLU A 85 -7.16 20.37 -13.75
N GLY A 86 -7.08 19.13 -14.19
CA GLY A 86 -7.33 18.71 -15.57
C GLY A 86 -6.11 18.79 -16.49
N GLU A 87 -5.03 19.47 -16.10
CA GLU A 87 -3.77 19.42 -16.86
C GLU A 87 -3.16 18.01 -16.84
N SER A 88 -2.44 17.67 -17.90
CA SER A 88 -1.81 16.36 -18.04
C SER A 88 -0.37 16.51 -18.50
N PHE A 89 0.49 15.58 -18.09
CA PHE A 89 1.90 15.52 -18.47
C PHE A 89 2.35 14.07 -18.66
N ASP A 90 3.43 13.89 -19.41
CA ASP A 90 4.07 12.59 -19.57
C ASP A 90 4.93 12.29 -18.32
N ALA A 91 4.65 11.17 -17.68
CA ALA A 91 5.41 10.65 -16.53
C ALA A 91 6.28 9.43 -16.92
N GLY A 92 6.79 9.39 -18.13
CA GLY A 92 7.69 8.35 -18.63
C GLY A 92 7.09 6.95 -18.54
N LYS A 93 7.74 6.04 -17.82
CA LYS A 93 7.24 4.65 -17.66
C LYS A 93 5.86 4.55 -17.02
N LEU A 94 5.43 5.57 -16.29
CA LEU A 94 4.09 5.62 -15.66
C LEU A 94 3.01 6.16 -16.60
N GLY A 95 3.37 6.53 -17.84
CA GLY A 95 2.45 7.06 -18.85
C GLY A 95 1.96 8.45 -18.53
N THR A 96 0.92 8.88 -19.23
CA THR A 96 0.30 10.19 -19.02
C THR A 96 -0.43 10.23 -17.69
N LYS A 97 -0.15 11.27 -16.90
CA LYS A 97 -0.82 11.54 -15.64
C LYS A 97 -1.61 12.83 -15.72
N THR A 98 -2.78 12.84 -15.08
CA THR A 98 -3.66 14.01 -15.02
C THR A 98 -3.73 14.52 -13.59
N ILE A 99 -3.67 15.82 -13.44
CA ILE A 99 -3.81 16.52 -12.17
C ILE A 99 -5.29 16.56 -11.80
N GLY A 100 -5.63 15.96 -10.68
CA GLY A 100 -6.98 15.97 -10.14
C GLY A 100 -7.21 17.11 -9.17
N GLU A 101 -8.38 17.07 -8.54
CA GLU A 101 -8.80 18.04 -7.54
C GLU A 101 -7.73 18.26 -6.46
N ASN A 102 -7.50 19.52 -6.10
CA ASN A 102 -6.49 19.93 -5.12
C ASN A 102 -5.04 19.54 -5.47
N GLY A 103 -4.71 19.43 -6.76
CA GLY A 103 -3.35 19.12 -7.23
C GLY A 103 -2.93 17.68 -7.03
N ARG A 104 -3.85 16.77 -6.77
CA ARG A 104 -3.53 15.34 -6.57
C ARG A 104 -3.19 14.66 -7.89
N ILE A 105 -2.13 13.85 -7.86
CA ILE A 105 -1.74 12.98 -8.97
C ILE A 105 -1.70 11.55 -8.45
N ILE A 106 -2.45 10.65 -9.09
CA ILE A 106 -2.51 9.24 -8.69
C ILE A 106 -1.39 8.47 -9.40
N VAL A 107 -0.50 7.87 -8.61
CA VAL A 107 0.63 7.07 -9.12
C VAL A 107 0.12 5.86 -9.91
N GLY A 108 -0.72 5.05 -9.29
CA GLY A 108 -1.24 3.81 -9.84
C GLY A 108 -2.02 3.01 -8.80
N PRO A 109 -2.36 1.76 -9.10
CA PRO A 109 -2.94 0.86 -8.13
C PRO A 109 -1.95 0.51 -7.02
N LEU A 110 -2.45 0.10 -5.87
CA LEU A 110 -1.63 -0.50 -4.82
C LEU A 110 -1.08 -1.85 -5.29
N LEU A 111 0.11 -2.19 -4.82
CA LEU A 111 0.63 -3.55 -4.88
C LEU A 111 -0.10 -4.39 -3.82
N GLU A 112 -0.70 -5.48 -4.25
CA GLU A 112 -1.32 -6.45 -3.35
C GLU A 112 -0.36 -7.64 -3.13
N PHE A 113 -0.21 -8.03 -1.87
CA PHE A 113 0.63 -9.13 -1.44
C PHE A 113 -0.23 -10.23 -0.81
N ASN A 114 -0.02 -11.45 -1.24
CA ASN A 114 -0.73 -12.64 -0.80
C ASN A 114 0.18 -13.87 -0.84
N ALA A 115 -0.37 -15.06 -0.62
CA ALA A 115 0.41 -16.31 -0.58
C ALA A 115 1.10 -16.64 -1.90
N ASP A 116 0.56 -16.19 -3.04
CA ASP A 116 1.09 -16.53 -4.36
C ASP A 116 2.32 -15.71 -4.73
N ASN A 117 2.49 -14.51 -4.16
CA ASN A 117 3.53 -13.58 -4.58
C ASN A 117 4.44 -13.06 -3.45
N ILE A 118 4.14 -13.33 -2.20
CA ILE A 118 4.88 -12.76 -1.05
C ILE A 118 6.38 -13.10 -1.06
N ASP A 119 6.75 -14.21 -1.65
CA ASP A 119 8.15 -14.65 -1.72
C ASP A 119 8.99 -13.82 -2.70
N ASP A 120 8.36 -13.15 -3.66
CA ASP A 120 9.03 -12.33 -4.67
C ASP A 120 9.46 -10.95 -4.12
N TYR A 121 9.02 -10.59 -2.92
CA TYR A 121 9.17 -9.24 -2.34
C TYR A 121 10.01 -9.19 -1.06
N ASP A 122 10.97 -10.09 -0.88
CA ASP A 122 11.87 -10.11 0.29
C ASP A 122 12.76 -8.87 0.43
N TYR A 123 12.92 -8.10 -0.64
CA TYR A 123 13.84 -6.96 -0.73
C TYR A 123 13.19 -5.59 -0.46
N ILE A 124 11.87 -5.52 -0.28
CA ILE A 124 11.19 -4.26 0.03
C ILE A 124 11.28 -3.99 1.53
N SER A 125 12.39 -3.41 1.94
CA SER A 125 12.54 -2.78 3.26
C SER A 125 12.86 -1.30 3.05
N PHE A 126 12.13 -0.43 3.72
CA PHE A 126 12.37 1.00 3.75
C PHE A 126 12.94 1.39 5.10
#